data_75c882239f37d577680e2ea830140354
#
_entry.id   75c882239f37d577680e2ea830140354
#
_cell.length_a   1.000
_cell.length_b   1.000
_cell.length_c   1.000
_cell.angle_alpha   90.00
_cell.angle_beta   90.00
_cell.angle_gamma   90.00
#
_symmetry.space_group_name_H-M   'P 1'
#
loop_
_entity.id
_entity.type
_entity.pdbx_description
1 polymer ?
#
loop_
_entity_poly.entity_id
_entity_poly.type
_entity_poly.pdbx_seq_one_letter_code
_entity_poly.pdbx_strand_id
1 'polypeptide(L)'
;MIRNFAIIFIIAYSSILSQDVLWPTKLGKFFSSNFGENRDDHFHMGLDIKTDGAIGMEVLAVEDGYISRIRSNFTGYGKAVYQRTVSGHEVVYGHLESFTPVMEKIWRLQQAKRKSYIVDTQFPSRDFQVKKGDLIGFSGNTGNSYAPHI
;
A
#
# COMPACT_ATOMS: atom_id res chain seq x y z
N MET A 1 -56.73 11.97 -32.99
CA MET A 1 -56.16 11.75 -31.63
C MET A 1 -54.69 11.50 -31.75
N ILE A 2 -53.86 12.50 -31.54
CA ILE A 2 -52.38 12.38 -31.56
C ILE A 2 -51.91 12.20 -30.13
N ARG A 3 -51.39 10.99 -29.81
CA ARG A 3 -50.84 10.71 -28.48
C ARG A 3 -49.39 11.21 -28.44
N ASN A 4 -49.16 12.28 -27.70
CA ASN A 4 -47.81 12.79 -27.43
C ASN A 4 -47.08 11.81 -26.50
N PHE A 5 -46.03 11.14 -27.02
CA PHE A 5 -45.06 10.41 -26.19
C PHE A 5 -44.00 11.39 -25.70
N ALA A 6 -44.02 11.67 -24.40
CA ALA A 6 -42.92 12.39 -23.76
C ALA A 6 -41.76 11.41 -23.56
N ILE A 7 -40.65 11.63 -24.24
CA ILE A 7 -39.39 10.90 -24.03
C ILE A 7 -38.71 11.59 -22.85
N ILE A 8 -38.67 10.91 -21.68
CA ILE A 8 -37.93 11.35 -20.50
C ILE A 8 -36.48 10.90 -20.69
N PHE A 9 -35.57 11.83 -20.96
CA PHE A 9 -34.15 11.59 -20.89
C PHE A 9 -33.71 11.56 -19.42
N ILE A 10 -33.45 10.38 -18.88
CA ILE A 10 -32.75 10.23 -17.58
C ILE A 10 -31.25 10.45 -17.83
N ILE A 11 -30.78 11.65 -17.54
CA ILE A 11 -29.35 11.93 -17.49
C ILE A 11 -28.83 11.32 -16.18
N ALA A 12 -28.21 10.13 -16.26
CA ALA A 12 -27.48 9.57 -15.15
C ALA A 12 -26.22 10.42 -14.91
N TYR A 13 -26.25 11.28 -13.92
CA TYR A 13 -25.07 11.93 -13.40
C TYR A 13 -24.20 10.85 -12.72
N SER A 14 -23.23 10.30 -13.44
CA SER A 14 -22.10 9.61 -12.80
C SER A 14 -21.23 10.69 -12.16
N SER A 15 -21.38 10.88 -10.85
CA SER A 15 -20.40 11.65 -10.08
C SER A 15 -19.07 10.90 -10.22
N ILE A 16 -18.13 11.47 -10.96
CA ILE A 16 -16.72 11.07 -10.92
C ILE A 16 -16.26 11.51 -9.52
N LEU A 17 -16.40 10.62 -8.54
CA LEU A 17 -15.79 10.81 -7.24
C LEU A 17 -14.28 10.79 -7.49
N SER A 18 -13.64 11.94 -7.42
CA SER A 18 -12.20 12.03 -7.30
C SER A 18 -11.79 11.14 -6.13
N GLN A 19 -10.99 10.10 -6.42
CA GLN A 19 -10.48 9.24 -5.36
C GLN A 19 -9.50 10.08 -4.54
N ASP A 20 -9.94 10.48 -3.35
CA ASP A 20 -9.12 11.23 -2.41
C ASP A 20 -8.16 10.26 -1.70
N VAL A 21 -7.06 9.97 -2.38
CA VAL A 21 -5.98 9.11 -1.87
C VAL A 21 -5.15 9.90 -0.87
N LEU A 22 -4.99 9.37 0.34
CA LEU A 22 -4.14 9.96 1.36
C LEU A 22 -2.65 9.78 1.00
N TRP A 23 -1.85 10.81 1.23
CA TRP A 23 -0.40 10.65 1.21
C TRP A 23 0.05 9.77 2.37
N PRO A 24 0.86 8.70 2.13
CA PRO A 24 1.07 7.65 3.13
C PRO A 24 2.00 8.02 4.28
N THR A 25 2.50 9.26 4.34
CA THR A 25 3.36 9.74 5.43
C THR A 25 2.92 11.11 5.93
N LYS A 26 3.29 11.43 7.16
CA LYS A 26 3.11 12.78 7.74
C LYS A 26 4.22 13.76 7.34
N LEU A 27 5.24 13.28 6.62
CA LEU A 27 6.28 14.12 6.04
C LEU A 27 5.79 14.86 4.79
N GLY A 28 6.60 15.79 4.32
CA GLY A 28 6.33 16.52 3.08
C GLY A 28 6.16 15.58 1.88
N LYS A 29 5.40 16.03 0.88
CA LYS A 29 5.08 15.26 -0.33
C LYS A 29 6.25 15.28 -1.33
N PHE A 30 7.37 14.66 -0.97
CA PHE A 30 8.57 14.63 -1.81
C PHE A 30 8.89 13.21 -2.26
N PHE A 31 9.17 13.08 -3.54
CA PHE A 31 9.68 11.84 -4.15
C PHE A 31 11.21 11.88 -4.22
N SER A 32 11.83 10.72 -4.10
CA SER A 32 13.21 10.48 -4.52
C SER A 32 13.28 9.82 -5.89
N SER A 33 12.24 9.10 -6.31
CA SER A 33 12.13 8.45 -7.62
C SER A 33 10.67 8.30 -8.05
N ASN A 34 10.43 8.34 -9.35
CA ASN A 34 9.10 8.29 -9.96
C ASN A 34 8.80 6.91 -10.58
N PHE A 35 7.51 6.66 -10.80
CA PHE A 35 7.07 5.52 -11.59
C PHE A 35 7.63 5.59 -13.03
N GLY A 36 8.10 4.45 -13.53
CA GLY A 36 8.66 4.35 -14.88
C GLY A 36 10.09 4.89 -15.04
N GLU A 37 10.74 5.31 -13.96
CA GLU A 37 12.16 5.69 -13.99
C GLU A 37 13.02 4.50 -14.44
N ASN A 38 13.92 4.75 -15.41
CA ASN A 38 14.80 3.71 -15.94
C ASN A 38 15.89 3.39 -14.90
N ARG A 39 16.03 2.11 -14.55
CA ARG A 39 17.09 1.56 -13.71
C ARG A 39 17.90 0.56 -14.56
N ASP A 40 19.07 0.16 -14.10
CA ASP A 40 20.04 -0.63 -14.89
C ASP A 40 19.43 -1.91 -15.49
N ASP A 41 18.50 -2.56 -14.83
CA ASP A 41 17.93 -3.86 -15.20
C ASP A 41 16.38 -3.87 -15.31
N HIS A 42 15.70 -2.78 -14.93
CA HIS A 42 14.23 -2.70 -14.94
C HIS A 42 13.72 -1.26 -14.90
N PHE A 43 12.43 -1.06 -15.13
CA PHE A 43 11.74 0.19 -14.83
C PHE A 43 11.21 0.20 -13.40
N HIS A 44 11.33 1.34 -12.73
CA HIS A 44 10.78 1.52 -11.39
C HIS A 44 9.24 1.41 -11.42
N MET A 45 8.69 0.46 -10.67
CA MET A 45 7.26 0.14 -10.67
C MET A 45 6.48 0.83 -9.53
N GLY A 46 7.05 1.85 -8.90
CA GLY A 46 6.46 2.55 -7.75
C GLY A 46 6.82 4.03 -7.69
N LEU A 47 6.56 4.60 -6.54
CA LEU A 47 6.99 5.95 -6.15
C LEU A 47 7.86 5.80 -4.92
N ASP A 48 9.10 6.26 -4.96
CA ASP A 48 9.95 6.30 -3.78
C ASP A 48 9.69 7.60 -3.00
N ILE A 49 9.04 7.49 -1.85
CA ILE A 49 8.69 8.62 -1.00
C ILE A 49 9.79 8.85 0.01
N LYS A 50 10.34 10.07 0.06
CA LYS A 50 11.42 10.43 0.97
C LYS A 50 10.99 10.33 2.43
N THR A 51 11.89 9.77 3.24
CA THR A 51 11.80 9.76 4.70
C THR A 51 12.95 10.53 5.37
N ASP A 52 13.60 11.43 4.60
CA ASP A 52 14.76 12.25 5.03
C ASP A 52 15.90 11.41 5.65
N GLY A 53 16.08 10.18 5.13
CA GLY A 53 17.08 9.23 5.63
C GLY A 53 16.71 8.56 6.95
N ALA A 54 15.53 8.81 7.49
CA ALA A 54 15.05 8.21 8.73
C ALA A 54 14.32 6.88 8.49
N ILE A 55 14.51 5.93 9.38
CA ILE A 55 13.70 4.72 9.51
C ILE A 55 12.72 4.88 10.68
N GLY A 56 11.67 4.05 10.71
CA GLY A 56 10.70 4.04 11.82
C GLY A 56 9.61 5.12 11.73
N MET A 57 9.44 5.75 10.58
CA MET A 57 8.36 6.71 10.35
C MET A 57 7.05 5.98 10.09
N GLU A 58 5.93 6.50 10.62
CA GLU A 58 4.61 5.94 10.39
C GLU A 58 4.25 5.93 8.91
N VAL A 59 3.81 4.76 8.44
CA VAL A 59 3.26 4.54 7.09
C VAL A 59 1.77 4.31 7.22
N LEU A 60 0.97 5.10 6.51
CA LEU A 60 -0.48 5.17 6.67
C LEU A 60 -1.20 4.57 5.47
N ALA A 61 -2.36 3.96 5.71
CA ALA A 61 -3.25 3.49 4.66
C ALA A 61 -3.72 4.64 3.78
N VAL A 62 -3.51 4.53 2.48
CA VAL A 62 -3.86 5.59 1.51
C VAL A 62 -5.37 5.71 1.27
N GLU A 63 -6.12 4.64 1.55
CA GLU A 63 -7.57 4.53 1.33
C GLU A 63 -8.17 3.50 2.29
N ASP A 64 -9.49 3.47 2.41
CA ASP A 64 -10.22 2.40 3.10
C ASP A 64 -10.00 1.06 2.38
N GLY A 65 -10.00 -0.04 3.12
CA GLY A 65 -9.83 -1.38 2.55
C GLY A 65 -9.45 -2.43 3.58
N TYR A 66 -8.62 -3.37 3.17
CA TYR A 66 -8.10 -4.40 4.08
C TYR A 66 -6.68 -4.81 3.70
N ILE A 67 -5.92 -5.28 4.68
CA ILE A 67 -4.61 -5.87 4.43
C ILE A 67 -4.81 -7.30 3.94
N SER A 68 -4.41 -7.54 2.71
CA SER A 68 -4.55 -8.84 2.04
C SER A 68 -3.33 -9.75 2.26
N ARG A 69 -2.16 -9.18 2.55
CA ARG A 69 -0.91 -9.93 2.62
C ARG A 69 0.17 -9.16 3.36
N ILE A 70 1.01 -9.88 4.09
CA ILE A 70 2.33 -9.41 4.53
C ILE A 70 3.41 -10.32 3.96
N ARG A 71 4.54 -9.74 3.63
CA ARG A 71 5.68 -10.46 3.09
C ARG A 71 6.99 -9.95 3.67
N SER A 72 7.99 -10.85 3.82
CA SER A 72 9.38 -10.48 4.04
C SER A 72 10.29 -11.28 3.13
N ASN A 73 11.30 -10.62 2.58
CA ASN A 73 12.35 -11.22 1.78
C ASN A 73 13.66 -10.45 1.99
N PHE A 74 14.79 -11.05 1.66
CA PHE A 74 16.09 -10.36 1.65
C PHE A 74 16.25 -9.42 0.45
N THR A 75 15.46 -9.65 -0.62
CA THR A 75 15.50 -8.90 -1.88
C THR A 75 14.13 -8.30 -2.22
N GLY A 76 14.05 -7.54 -3.32
CA GLY A 76 12.83 -6.87 -3.77
C GLY A 76 12.33 -5.88 -2.72
N TYR A 77 11.04 -5.91 -2.41
CA TYR A 77 10.40 -4.99 -1.44
C TYR A 77 10.79 -5.22 0.03
N GLY A 78 11.66 -6.22 0.35
CA GLY A 78 12.00 -6.51 1.74
C GLY A 78 10.79 -6.93 2.57
N LYS A 79 10.54 -6.23 3.68
CA LYS A 79 9.26 -6.30 4.40
C LYS A 79 8.23 -5.44 3.67
N ALA A 80 7.10 -6.03 3.32
CA ALA A 80 6.03 -5.37 2.59
C ALA A 80 4.64 -5.73 3.10
N VAL A 81 3.74 -4.75 3.06
CA VAL A 81 2.31 -4.89 3.33
C VAL A 81 1.54 -4.62 2.04
N TYR A 82 0.57 -5.46 1.76
CA TYR A 82 -0.33 -5.34 0.61
C TYR A 82 -1.73 -4.99 1.10
N GLN A 83 -2.23 -3.87 0.64
CA GLN A 83 -3.59 -3.40 0.91
C GLN A 83 -4.45 -3.57 -0.33
N ARG A 84 -5.65 -4.13 -0.17
CA ARG A 84 -6.73 -4.05 -1.17
C ARG A 84 -7.65 -2.92 -0.77
N THR A 85 -7.77 -1.93 -1.63
CA THR A 85 -8.62 -0.74 -1.41
C THR A 85 -10.07 -1.01 -1.80
N VAL A 86 -10.98 -0.20 -1.27
CA VAL A 86 -12.41 -0.25 -1.66
C VAL A 86 -12.63 0.14 -3.11
N SER A 87 -11.73 0.93 -3.70
CA SER A 87 -11.72 1.26 -5.14
C SER A 87 -11.22 0.13 -6.05
N GLY A 88 -10.77 -1.00 -5.45
CA GLY A 88 -10.35 -2.20 -6.19
C GLY A 88 -8.86 -2.24 -6.54
N HIS A 89 -8.05 -1.29 -6.08
CA HIS A 89 -6.60 -1.30 -6.29
C HIS A 89 -5.88 -2.19 -5.28
N GLU A 90 -4.69 -2.66 -5.65
CA GLU A 90 -3.72 -3.19 -4.72
C GLU A 90 -2.59 -2.18 -4.53
N VAL A 91 -2.37 -1.78 -3.29
CA VAL A 91 -1.29 -0.88 -2.88
C VAL A 91 -0.26 -1.69 -2.13
N VAL A 92 1.01 -1.52 -2.48
CA VAL A 92 2.15 -2.20 -1.81
C VAL A 92 2.99 -1.16 -1.10
N TYR A 93 3.14 -1.32 0.21
CA TYR A 93 4.05 -0.53 1.03
C TYR A 93 5.31 -1.35 1.25
N GLY A 94 6.40 -0.98 0.56
CA GLY A 94 7.66 -1.73 0.55
C GLY A 94 8.71 -1.18 1.52
N HIS A 95 9.83 -1.87 1.59
CA HIS A 95 11.04 -1.50 2.32
C HIS A 95 10.84 -1.20 3.81
N LEU A 96 9.75 -1.70 4.43
CA LEU A 96 9.39 -1.42 5.81
C LEU A 96 10.45 -1.94 6.79
N GLU A 97 10.69 -1.20 7.86
CA GLU A 97 11.48 -1.65 9.02
C GLU A 97 10.69 -2.65 9.85
N SER A 98 9.42 -2.32 10.12
CA SER A 98 8.54 -3.17 10.90
C SER A 98 7.07 -3.02 10.49
N PHE A 99 6.31 -4.05 10.78
CA PHE A 99 4.86 -4.07 10.68
C PHE A 99 4.20 -3.43 11.90
N THR A 100 2.87 -3.27 11.90
CA THR A 100 2.13 -2.97 13.11
C THR A 100 2.31 -4.07 14.16
N PRO A 101 2.14 -3.80 15.46
CA PRO A 101 2.39 -4.81 16.51
C PRO A 101 1.66 -6.14 16.30
N VAL A 102 0.43 -6.09 15.78
CA VAL A 102 -0.36 -7.30 15.51
C VAL A 102 0.23 -8.09 14.35
N MET A 103 0.53 -7.44 13.23
CA MET A 103 1.14 -8.09 12.06
C MET A 103 2.57 -8.56 12.36
N GLU A 104 3.34 -7.81 13.15
CA GLU A 104 4.69 -8.20 13.58
C GLU A 104 4.66 -9.50 14.39
N LYS A 105 3.67 -9.67 15.30
CA LYS A 105 3.47 -10.90 16.04
C LYS A 105 3.19 -12.09 15.12
N ILE A 106 2.30 -11.92 14.14
CA ILE A 106 1.97 -12.96 13.15
C ILE A 106 3.23 -13.32 12.34
N TRP A 107 3.95 -12.32 11.86
CA TRP A 107 5.18 -12.51 11.09
C TRP A 107 6.22 -13.31 11.87
N ARG A 108 6.48 -12.97 13.16
CA ARG A 108 7.42 -13.71 14.04
C ARG A 108 6.99 -15.15 14.25
N LEU A 109 5.70 -15.42 14.44
CA LEU A 109 5.19 -16.78 14.55
C LEU A 109 5.41 -17.59 13.26
N GLN A 110 5.21 -16.98 12.10
CA GLN A 110 5.48 -17.63 10.81
C GLN A 110 6.98 -17.89 10.61
N GLN A 111 7.84 -16.94 10.99
CA GLN A 111 9.29 -17.14 10.97
C GLN A 111 9.72 -18.33 11.84
N ALA A 112 9.25 -18.37 13.09
CA ALA A 112 9.57 -19.46 14.01
C ALA A 112 9.11 -20.82 13.47
N LYS A 113 7.89 -20.89 12.93
CA LYS A 113 7.34 -22.12 12.32
C LYS A 113 8.13 -22.56 11.10
N ARG A 114 8.55 -21.64 10.23
CA ARG A 114 9.24 -21.93 8.99
C ARG A 114 10.77 -22.00 9.15
N LYS A 115 11.29 -21.54 10.29
CA LYS A 115 12.74 -21.35 10.53
C LYS A 115 13.40 -20.52 9.42
N SER A 116 12.71 -19.47 8.97
CA SER A 116 13.12 -18.64 7.84
C SER A 116 12.71 -17.19 8.04
N TYR A 117 13.56 -16.26 7.58
CA TYR A 117 13.19 -14.85 7.47
C TYR A 117 12.14 -14.63 6.36
N ILE A 118 12.14 -15.47 5.33
CA ILE A 118 11.22 -15.36 4.21
C ILE A 118 9.84 -15.84 4.66
N VAL A 119 8.92 -14.89 4.75
CA VAL A 119 7.52 -15.10 5.09
C VAL A 119 6.64 -14.54 3.99
N ASP A 120 5.58 -15.25 3.70
CA ASP A 120 4.52 -14.83 2.79
C ASP A 120 3.21 -15.34 3.39
N THR A 121 2.39 -14.41 3.88
CA THR A 121 1.14 -14.73 4.58
C THR A 121 0.01 -13.89 4.01
N GLN A 122 -1.03 -14.55 3.52
CA GLN A 122 -2.26 -13.94 3.03
C GLN A 122 -3.32 -13.92 4.12
N PHE A 123 -4.19 -12.92 4.07
CA PHE A 123 -5.30 -12.73 4.98
C PHE A 123 -6.63 -12.63 4.22
N PRO A 124 -7.71 -13.25 4.75
CA PRO A 124 -9.06 -13.01 4.26
C PRO A 124 -9.46 -11.54 4.43
N SER A 125 -10.33 -11.03 3.56
CA SER A 125 -10.78 -9.64 3.59
C SER A 125 -11.41 -9.18 4.91
N ARG A 126 -11.94 -10.12 5.71
CA ARG A 126 -12.59 -9.84 7.00
C ARG A 126 -11.64 -9.61 8.17
N ASP A 127 -10.36 -10.04 8.07
CA ASP A 127 -9.47 -10.15 9.25
C ASP A 127 -8.76 -8.83 9.60
N PHE A 128 -8.32 -8.07 8.58
CA PHE A 128 -7.53 -6.84 8.77
C PHE A 128 -8.11 -5.68 7.98
N GLN A 129 -9.30 -5.22 8.39
CA GLN A 129 -9.89 -4.00 7.84
C GLN A 129 -9.09 -2.78 8.28
N VAL A 130 -8.87 -1.85 7.35
CA VAL A 130 -8.19 -0.59 7.59
C VAL A 130 -8.98 0.57 7.02
N LYS A 131 -8.95 1.71 7.71
CA LYS A 131 -9.46 2.98 7.26
C LYS A 131 -8.33 3.83 6.69
N LYS A 132 -8.67 4.72 5.79
CA LYS A 132 -7.74 5.75 5.30
C LYS A 132 -7.10 6.48 6.48
N GLY A 133 -5.76 6.47 6.53
CA GLY A 133 -4.98 7.05 7.63
C GLY A 133 -4.64 6.11 8.78
N ASP A 134 -5.14 4.87 8.78
CA ASP A 134 -4.71 3.87 9.76
C ASP A 134 -3.24 3.49 9.57
N LEU A 135 -2.57 3.16 10.67
CA LEU A 135 -1.17 2.74 10.66
C LEU A 135 -1.02 1.39 9.95
N ILE A 136 -0.16 1.34 8.93
CA ILE A 136 0.19 0.13 8.17
C ILE A 136 1.49 -0.50 8.67
N GLY A 137 2.46 0.31 9.04
CA GLY A 137 3.79 -0.11 9.47
C GLY A 137 4.72 1.08 9.63
N PHE A 138 6.01 0.80 9.63
CA PHE A 138 7.04 1.83 9.82
C PHE A 138 8.06 1.76 8.68
N SER A 139 8.45 2.93 8.16
CA SER A 139 9.43 3.05 7.07
C SER A 139 10.78 2.45 7.42
N GLY A 140 11.47 1.94 6.42
CA GLY A 140 12.75 1.28 6.62
C GLY A 140 13.66 1.31 5.40
N ASN A 141 14.54 0.31 5.34
CA ASN A 141 15.52 0.12 4.28
C ASN A 141 15.72 -1.38 3.98
N THR A 142 14.67 -2.20 4.14
CA THR A 142 14.77 -3.65 3.92
C THR A 142 14.64 -4.03 2.45
N GLY A 143 15.18 -5.19 2.04
CA GLY A 143 15.18 -5.63 0.64
C GLY A 143 16.19 -4.91 -0.24
N ASN A 144 15.88 -4.72 -1.53
CA ASN A 144 16.73 -3.99 -2.46
C ASN A 144 16.46 -2.49 -2.36
N SER A 145 17.09 -1.83 -1.39
CA SER A 145 16.96 -0.41 -1.16
C SER A 145 18.33 0.20 -0.83
N TYR A 146 18.66 1.33 -1.45
CA TYR A 146 19.94 2.04 -1.23
C TYR A 146 19.88 3.02 -0.05
N ALA A 147 18.71 3.52 0.28
CA ALA A 147 18.50 4.47 1.36
C ALA A 147 17.06 4.37 1.89
N PRO A 148 16.78 4.77 3.15
CA PRO A 148 15.45 4.74 3.71
C PRO A 148 14.43 5.52 2.87
N HIS A 149 13.34 4.85 2.46
CA HIS A 149 12.20 5.40 1.73
C HIS A 149 10.98 4.48 1.90
N ILE A 150 9.86 4.84 1.31
CA ILE A 150 8.65 4.03 1.22
C ILE A 150 8.26 3.93 -0.24
#